data_33e613973e31fa9bfa0dc1400f45168c
#
_entry.id   33e613973e31fa9bfa0dc1400f45168c
#
_cell.length_a   1.000
_cell.length_b   1.000
_cell.length_c   1.000
_cell.angle_alpha   90.00
_cell.angle_beta   90.00
_cell.angle_gamma   90.00
#
_symmetry.space_group_name_H-M   'P 1'
#
loop_
_entity.id
_entity.type
_entity.pdbx_description
1 polymer ?
#
loop_
_entity_poly.entity_id
_entity_poly.type
_entity_poly.pdbx_seq_one_letter_code
_entity_poly.pdbx_strand_id
1 'polypeptide(L)'
;TGYKSNHRQDLIRSDDRNFRPVDLEFAPDGSLYIADWHNILIGHMQHNARDPLRDHAHGRIYRVTYPSRPLVKPADIAGAPIAVLLDNLKLPEYRTRYRTRRELRGRNVSEVASKLRNWVDHLDKNDPKFEHHLLEALWVSWGINKVDEPLIRQLLKAKDYHVRAAAVRVLRYTGHQVPDQAALLMQAAKDEHGRVRLEAIVTASWLDKEQGLKILNEAEKLPLDEWMANAHETAEAHLSGTSVEEKKEEIVKTHLKGKDLDLYTKGKAIYSREGYCNTCHQPDGKRLSASGFS
;
A
#
# COMPACT_ATOMS: atom_id res chain seq x y z
N THR A 1 -0.34 -8.84 10.28
CA THR A 1 -0.77 -8.25 8.98
C THR A 1 0.40 -7.75 8.11
N GLY A 2 1.62 -7.70 8.63
CA GLY A 2 2.81 -7.31 7.87
C GLY A 2 3.41 -8.44 7.03
N TYR A 3 4.49 -8.11 6.34
CA TYR A 3 5.27 -9.05 5.54
C TYR A 3 6.67 -9.21 6.13
N LYS A 4 7.24 -10.42 6.04
CA LYS A 4 8.65 -10.67 6.32
C LYS A 4 9.38 -10.93 5.01
N SER A 5 10.52 -10.28 4.82
CA SER A 5 11.44 -10.59 3.74
C SER A 5 12.57 -11.49 4.27
N ASN A 6 12.99 -12.42 3.45
CA ASN A 6 14.15 -13.26 3.73
C ASN A 6 15.10 -13.16 2.54
N HIS A 7 16.39 -12.98 2.83
CA HIS A 7 17.41 -13.04 1.80
C HIS A 7 17.42 -14.44 1.15
N ARG A 8 17.53 -14.46 -0.16
CA ARG A 8 17.68 -15.66 -0.97
C ARG A 8 18.98 -15.54 -1.77
N GLN A 9 19.09 -16.28 -2.84
CA GLN A 9 20.21 -16.18 -3.74
C GLN A 9 20.20 -14.84 -4.48
N ASP A 10 21.38 -14.22 -4.64
CA ASP A 10 21.52 -13.02 -5.47
C ASP A 10 21.18 -13.33 -6.92
N LEU A 11 20.38 -12.49 -7.54
CA LEU A 11 20.03 -12.62 -8.96
C LEU A 11 21.19 -12.24 -9.86
N ILE A 12 21.94 -11.21 -9.49
CA ILE A 12 23.11 -10.70 -10.22
C ILE A 12 24.21 -10.38 -9.22
N ARG A 13 25.46 -10.70 -9.59
CA ARG A 13 26.67 -10.28 -8.90
C ARG A 13 27.61 -9.64 -9.90
N SER A 14 28.40 -8.70 -9.46
CA SER A 14 29.45 -8.06 -10.23
C SER A 14 30.65 -7.71 -9.37
N ASP A 15 31.86 -7.91 -9.90
CA ASP A 15 33.11 -7.47 -9.30
C ASP A 15 33.45 -6.01 -9.67
N ASP A 16 32.66 -5.41 -10.53
CA ASP A 16 32.82 -4.00 -10.90
C ASP A 16 32.42 -3.10 -9.72
N ARG A 17 33.34 -2.28 -9.26
CA ARG A 17 33.13 -1.34 -8.17
C ARG A 17 32.05 -0.31 -8.44
N ASN A 18 31.77 -0.03 -9.72
CA ASN A 18 30.71 0.89 -10.13
C ASN A 18 29.31 0.24 -10.18
N PHE A 19 29.19 -1.08 -9.99
CA PHE A 19 27.91 -1.76 -9.99
C PHE A 19 27.05 -1.30 -8.81
N ARG A 20 25.96 -0.56 -9.13
CA ARG A 20 25.00 0.02 -8.17
C ARG A 20 23.59 -0.05 -8.71
N PRO A 21 22.95 -1.24 -8.68
CA PRO A 21 21.57 -1.38 -9.09
C PRO A 21 20.66 -0.56 -8.16
N VAL A 22 19.81 0.28 -8.74
CA VAL A 22 18.95 1.23 -8.02
C VAL A 22 17.47 1.01 -8.29
N ASP A 23 17.14 0.36 -9.41
CA ASP A 23 15.74 0.07 -9.76
C ASP A 23 15.64 -1.16 -10.64
N LEU A 24 14.46 -1.80 -10.64
CA LEU A 24 14.18 -2.95 -11.47
C LEU A 24 12.71 -2.95 -11.92
N GLU A 25 12.49 -3.37 -13.16
CA GLU A 25 11.15 -3.38 -13.76
C GLU A 25 10.99 -4.55 -14.74
N PHE A 26 9.84 -5.24 -14.66
CA PHE A 26 9.50 -6.25 -15.66
C PHE A 26 9.00 -5.60 -16.95
N ALA A 27 9.61 -5.98 -18.05
CA ALA A 27 9.19 -5.57 -19.38
C ALA A 27 7.93 -6.33 -19.83
N PRO A 28 7.21 -5.80 -20.86
CA PRO A 28 6.01 -6.45 -21.38
C PRO A 28 6.25 -7.86 -21.95
N ASP A 29 7.48 -8.18 -22.32
CA ASP A 29 7.91 -9.50 -22.84
C ASP A 29 8.32 -10.49 -21.74
N GLY A 30 8.23 -10.08 -20.46
CA GLY A 30 8.59 -10.90 -19.30
C GLY A 30 10.08 -10.89 -18.96
N SER A 31 10.93 -10.13 -19.69
CA SER A 31 12.31 -9.89 -19.27
C SER A 31 12.37 -8.91 -18.09
N LEU A 32 13.43 -8.99 -17.28
CA LEU A 32 13.66 -8.06 -16.18
C LEU A 32 14.73 -7.04 -16.58
N TYR A 33 14.40 -5.78 -16.52
CA TYR A 33 15.35 -4.69 -16.67
C TYR A 33 15.81 -4.20 -15.29
N ILE A 34 17.12 -3.93 -15.19
CA ILE A 34 17.73 -3.44 -13.96
C ILE A 34 18.52 -2.19 -14.31
N ALA A 35 18.14 -1.07 -13.74
CA ALA A 35 18.88 0.18 -13.86
C ALA A 35 20.07 0.16 -12.90
N ASP A 36 21.26 0.38 -13.42
CA ASP A 36 22.51 0.49 -12.66
C ASP A 36 23.03 1.91 -12.75
N TRP A 37 23.11 2.57 -11.62
CA TRP A 37 23.61 3.93 -11.53
C TRP A 37 25.09 4.08 -11.96
N HIS A 38 25.83 2.99 -11.99
CA HIS A 38 27.22 2.96 -12.40
C HIS A 38 28.09 3.95 -11.61
N ASN A 39 28.06 3.85 -10.28
CA ASN A 39 28.76 4.79 -9.42
C ASN A 39 29.46 4.09 -8.26
N ILE A 40 30.76 4.35 -8.09
CA ILE A 40 31.56 3.79 -7.00
C ILE A 40 31.10 4.29 -5.63
N LEU A 41 30.55 5.50 -5.56
CA LEU A 41 30.15 6.15 -4.33
C LEU A 41 28.63 6.01 -4.12
N ILE A 42 28.26 5.55 -2.93
CA ILE A 42 26.88 5.56 -2.44
C ILE A 42 26.81 6.54 -1.29
N GLY A 43 25.87 7.47 -1.32
CA GLY A 43 25.66 8.39 -0.23
C GLY A 43 24.74 9.55 -0.58
N HIS A 44 24.60 10.48 0.34
CA HIS A 44 23.71 11.62 0.19
C HIS A 44 24.14 12.50 -1.01
N MET A 45 23.17 12.92 -1.82
CA MET A 45 23.40 13.65 -3.08
C MET A 45 24.34 14.86 -2.94
N GLN A 46 24.24 15.60 -1.85
CA GLN A 46 25.03 16.83 -1.65
C GLN A 46 26.52 16.56 -1.56
N HIS A 47 26.93 15.46 -0.95
CA HIS A 47 28.34 15.09 -0.82
C HIS A 47 28.89 14.45 -2.09
N ASN A 48 28.10 13.61 -2.74
CA ASN A 48 28.55 12.79 -3.86
C ASN A 48 28.43 13.49 -5.22
N ALA A 49 27.59 14.50 -5.36
CA ALA A 49 27.36 15.17 -6.63
C ALA A 49 28.62 15.86 -7.18
N ARG A 50 29.54 16.29 -6.31
CA ARG A 50 30.78 17.01 -6.65
C ARG A 50 32.04 16.16 -6.56
N ASP A 51 31.90 14.87 -6.19
CA ASP A 51 33.07 14.01 -6.01
C ASP A 51 33.68 13.69 -7.38
N PRO A 52 35.01 13.95 -7.56
CA PRO A 52 35.71 13.71 -8.82
C PRO A 52 35.79 12.23 -9.20
N LEU A 53 35.58 11.30 -8.26
CA LEU A 53 35.56 9.87 -8.53
C LEU A 53 34.22 9.40 -9.05
N ARG A 54 33.20 10.26 -9.05
CA ARG A 54 31.88 9.93 -9.57
C ARG A 54 31.90 9.95 -11.10
N ASP A 55 31.37 8.89 -11.71
CA ASP A 55 31.10 8.88 -13.14
C ASP A 55 29.82 9.69 -13.43
N HIS A 56 29.96 10.79 -14.15
CA HIS A 56 28.85 11.68 -14.53
C HIS A 56 28.33 11.44 -15.95
N ALA A 57 28.97 10.56 -16.70
CA ALA A 57 28.72 10.36 -18.12
C ALA A 57 28.02 9.04 -18.42
N HIS A 58 28.12 8.05 -17.55
CA HIS A 58 27.65 6.70 -17.83
C HIS A 58 26.61 6.23 -16.82
N GLY A 59 25.75 5.38 -17.29
CA GLY A 59 24.84 4.52 -16.56
C GLY A 59 24.68 3.22 -17.31
N ARG A 60 24.10 2.20 -16.70
CA ARG A 60 23.88 0.89 -17.35
C ARG A 60 22.47 0.42 -17.14
N ILE A 61 21.99 -0.31 -18.14
CA ILE A 61 20.71 -1.03 -18.02
C ILE A 61 20.99 -2.48 -18.40
N TYR A 62 20.77 -3.37 -17.43
CA TYR A 62 20.83 -4.81 -17.70
C TYR A 62 19.47 -5.33 -18.09
N ARG A 63 19.45 -6.26 -19.04
CA ARG A 63 18.28 -7.05 -19.37
C ARG A 63 18.55 -8.50 -19.01
N VAL A 64 17.73 -9.03 -18.09
CA VAL A 64 17.81 -10.40 -17.65
C VAL A 64 16.69 -11.21 -18.30
N THR A 65 17.06 -12.32 -18.92
CA THR A 65 16.13 -13.27 -19.52
C THR A 65 16.39 -14.66 -18.97
N TYR A 66 15.38 -15.52 -19.00
CA TYR A 66 15.54 -16.92 -18.59
C TYR A 66 15.63 -17.80 -19.83
N PRO A 67 16.82 -18.40 -20.16
CA PRO A 67 17.05 -19.07 -21.43
C PRO A 67 16.10 -20.23 -21.72
N SER A 68 15.66 -20.94 -20.69
CA SER A 68 14.75 -22.09 -20.82
C SER A 68 13.29 -21.72 -21.02
N ARG A 69 12.96 -20.42 -21.09
CA ARG A 69 11.60 -19.93 -21.24
C ARG A 69 11.54 -18.86 -22.34
N PRO A 70 10.69 -19.02 -23.34
CA PRO A 70 10.54 -18.01 -24.39
C PRO A 70 9.98 -16.71 -23.79
N LEU A 71 10.32 -15.58 -24.40
CA LEU A 71 9.72 -14.29 -24.07
C LEU A 71 8.24 -14.30 -24.44
N VAL A 72 7.44 -13.61 -23.63
CA VAL A 72 5.99 -13.50 -23.85
C VAL A 72 5.72 -12.44 -24.92
N LYS A 73 4.74 -12.69 -25.79
CA LYS A 73 4.27 -11.66 -26.72
C LYS A 73 3.59 -10.56 -25.89
N PRO A 74 4.02 -9.29 -26.02
CA PRO A 74 3.37 -8.18 -25.34
C PRO A 74 1.87 -8.10 -25.71
N ALA A 75 1.04 -7.79 -24.73
CA ALA A 75 -0.38 -7.56 -24.94
C ALA A 75 -0.63 -6.24 -25.68
N ASP A 76 -1.64 -6.21 -26.53
CA ASP A 76 -2.10 -4.99 -27.20
C ASP A 76 -2.85 -4.12 -26.18
N ILE A 77 -2.34 -2.91 -25.91
CA ILE A 77 -2.91 -2.02 -24.89
C ILE A 77 -3.22 -0.63 -25.47
N ALA A 78 -2.20 0.09 -25.94
CA ALA A 78 -2.38 1.45 -26.42
C ALA A 78 -3.30 1.45 -27.67
N GLY A 79 -4.43 2.17 -27.57
CA GLY A 79 -5.42 2.25 -28.65
C GLY A 79 -6.25 1.00 -28.88
N ALA A 80 -6.03 -0.09 -28.15
CA ALA A 80 -6.78 -1.34 -28.33
C ALA A 80 -8.30 -1.19 -28.04
N PRO A 81 -9.16 -1.99 -28.68
CA PRO A 81 -10.59 -2.01 -28.36
C PRO A 81 -10.85 -2.34 -26.89
N ILE A 82 -11.90 -1.76 -26.30
CA ILE A 82 -12.22 -1.97 -24.86
C ILE A 82 -12.39 -3.45 -24.54
N ALA A 83 -12.98 -4.25 -25.42
CA ALA A 83 -13.13 -5.70 -25.19
C ALA A 83 -11.76 -6.40 -25.02
N VAL A 84 -10.78 -6.06 -25.86
CA VAL A 84 -9.42 -6.58 -25.75
C VAL A 84 -8.77 -6.13 -24.43
N LEU A 85 -8.96 -4.87 -24.06
CA LEU A 85 -8.46 -4.35 -22.79
C LEU A 85 -9.06 -5.08 -21.59
N LEU A 86 -10.36 -5.36 -21.59
CA LEU A 86 -11.00 -6.11 -20.52
C LEU A 86 -10.47 -7.55 -20.43
N ASP A 87 -10.25 -8.22 -21.56
CA ASP A 87 -9.67 -9.56 -21.56
C ASP A 87 -8.20 -9.59 -21.12
N ASN A 88 -7.44 -8.52 -21.36
CA ASN A 88 -6.08 -8.37 -20.81
C ASN A 88 -6.05 -8.37 -19.28
N LEU A 89 -7.16 -8.03 -18.60
CA LEU A 89 -7.26 -8.09 -17.12
C LEU A 89 -7.18 -9.53 -16.57
N LYS A 90 -7.39 -10.55 -17.41
CA LYS A 90 -7.23 -11.96 -17.05
C LYS A 90 -5.80 -12.45 -17.13
N LEU A 91 -4.90 -11.69 -17.76
CA LEU A 91 -3.51 -12.08 -17.96
C LEU A 91 -2.77 -12.14 -16.60
N PRO A 92 -1.83 -13.09 -16.44
CA PRO A 92 -1.14 -13.29 -15.16
C PRO A 92 -0.17 -12.15 -14.81
N GLU A 93 0.34 -11.44 -15.80
CA GLU A 93 1.36 -10.43 -15.62
C GLU A 93 0.74 -9.12 -15.06
N TYR A 94 1.19 -8.72 -13.86
CA TYR A 94 0.66 -7.57 -13.14
C TYR A 94 0.79 -6.25 -13.91
N ARG A 95 1.93 -6.01 -14.55
CA ARG A 95 2.20 -4.73 -15.26
C ARG A 95 1.32 -4.58 -16.49
N THR A 96 0.98 -5.68 -17.15
CA THR A 96 0.00 -5.69 -18.26
C THR A 96 -1.37 -5.26 -17.73
N ARG A 97 -1.84 -5.84 -16.63
CA ARG A 97 -3.13 -5.45 -16.03
C ARG A 97 -3.12 -3.99 -15.57
N TYR A 98 -2.03 -3.54 -14.94
CA TYR A 98 -1.88 -2.13 -14.52
C TYR A 98 -1.95 -1.15 -15.70
N ARG A 99 -1.20 -1.41 -16.78
CA ARG A 99 -1.20 -0.57 -17.99
C ARG A 99 -2.57 -0.59 -18.67
N THR A 100 -3.22 -1.75 -18.70
CA THR A 100 -4.59 -1.91 -19.22
C THR A 100 -5.60 -1.07 -18.44
N ARG A 101 -5.56 -1.07 -17.11
CA ARG A 101 -6.43 -0.21 -16.30
C ARG A 101 -6.16 1.28 -16.56
N ARG A 102 -4.90 1.66 -16.77
CA ARG A 102 -4.57 3.05 -17.13
C ARG A 102 -5.15 3.44 -18.49
N GLU A 103 -5.07 2.57 -19.48
CA GLU A 103 -5.65 2.79 -20.81
C GLU A 103 -7.17 2.92 -20.72
N LEU A 104 -7.85 2.02 -20.01
CA LEU A 104 -9.30 2.08 -19.77
C LEU A 104 -9.72 3.38 -19.07
N ARG A 105 -8.92 3.87 -18.14
CA ARG A 105 -9.17 5.14 -17.44
C ARG A 105 -9.21 6.34 -18.38
N GLY A 106 -8.47 6.33 -19.47
CA GLY A 106 -8.43 7.39 -20.48
C GLY A 106 -9.56 7.30 -21.54
N ARG A 107 -10.45 6.28 -21.47
CA ARG A 107 -11.52 6.06 -22.43
C ARG A 107 -12.84 6.69 -22.00
N ASN A 108 -13.83 6.67 -22.89
CA ASN A 108 -15.17 7.16 -22.55
C ASN A 108 -15.78 6.35 -21.40
N VAL A 109 -16.09 7.03 -20.31
CA VAL A 109 -16.55 6.43 -19.04
C VAL A 109 -17.80 5.59 -19.22
N SER A 110 -18.80 6.08 -19.96
CA SER A 110 -20.08 5.38 -20.14
C SER A 110 -19.89 4.12 -20.97
N GLU A 111 -19.04 4.15 -21.99
CA GLU A 111 -18.74 3.00 -22.82
C GLU A 111 -17.95 1.94 -22.02
N VAL A 112 -16.91 2.36 -21.26
CA VAL A 112 -16.16 1.44 -20.41
C VAL A 112 -17.08 0.79 -19.36
N ALA A 113 -17.90 1.57 -18.67
CA ALA A 113 -18.79 1.05 -17.63
C ALA A 113 -19.80 0.04 -18.17
N SER A 114 -20.39 0.29 -19.36
CA SER A 114 -21.33 -0.63 -20.00
C SER A 114 -20.65 -1.94 -20.40
N LYS A 115 -19.49 -1.85 -21.07
CA LYS A 115 -18.73 -3.03 -21.51
C LYS A 115 -18.14 -3.81 -20.34
N LEU A 116 -17.71 -3.12 -19.28
CA LEU A 116 -17.22 -3.75 -18.05
C LEU A 116 -18.30 -4.59 -17.39
N ARG A 117 -19.51 -4.07 -17.25
CA ARG A 117 -20.64 -4.83 -16.69
C ARG A 117 -20.93 -6.07 -17.49
N ASN A 118 -21.06 -5.95 -18.80
CA ASN A 118 -21.23 -7.09 -19.68
C ASN A 118 -20.08 -8.11 -19.55
N TRP A 119 -18.84 -7.65 -19.44
CA TRP A 119 -17.68 -8.53 -19.24
C TRP A 119 -17.76 -9.28 -17.91
N VAL A 120 -18.14 -8.60 -16.81
CA VAL A 120 -18.35 -9.21 -15.49
C VAL A 120 -19.45 -10.29 -15.54
N ASP A 121 -20.56 -10.01 -16.21
CA ASP A 121 -21.69 -10.94 -16.33
C ASP A 121 -21.34 -12.25 -17.08
N HIS A 122 -20.30 -12.20 -17.93
CA HIS A 122 -19.81 -13.33 -18.70
C HIS A 122 -18.56 -14.01 -18.13
N LEU A 123 -18.11 -13.62 -16.93
CA LEU A 123 -16.99 -14.30 -16.28
C LEU A 123 -17.38 -15.73 -15.86
N ASP A 124 -16.49 -16.68 -16.11
CA ASP A 124 -16.68 -18.05 -15.63
C ASP A 124 -16.57 -18.10 -14.10
N LYS A 125 -17.68 -18.43 -13.44
CA LYS A 125 -17.76 -18.54 -11.98
C LYS A 125 -16.97 -19.73 -11.42
N ASN A 126 -16.59 -20.68 -12.27
CA ASN A 126 -15.77 -21.83 -11.90
C ASN A 126 -14.27 -21.57 -12.08
N ASP A 127 -13.88 -20.44 -12.67
CA ASP A 127 -12.48 -20.06 -12.77
C ASP A 127 -11.89 -19.85 -11.36
N PRO A 128 -10.78 -20.54 -11.00
CA PRO A 128 -10.11 -20.32 -9.73
C PRO A 128 -9.71 -18.85 -9.46
N LYS A 129 -9.61 -18.03 -10.52
CA LYS A 129 -9.33 -16.60 -10.46
C LYS A 129 -10.56 -15.71 -10.55
N PHE A 130 -11.76 -16.28 -10.49
CA PHE A 130 -13.01 -15.53 -10.64
C PHE A 130 -13.09 -14.29 -9.74
N GLU A 131 -12.81 -14.44 -8.43
CA GLU A 131 -12.83 -13.31 -7.49
C GLU A 131 -11.74 -12.27 -7.83
N HIS A 132 -10.58 -12.71 -8.33
CA HIS A 132 -9.53 -11.80 -8.79
C HIS A 132 -9.98 -11.01 -10.03
N HIS A 133 -10.67 -11.64 -10.98
CA HIS A 133 -11.21 -10.95 -12.15
C HIS A 133 -12.30 -9.93 -11.78
N LEU A 134 -13.14 -10.26 -10.84
CA LEU A 134 -14.11 -9.31 -10.27
C LEU A 134 -13.40 -8.11 -9.60
N LEU A 135 -12.29 -8.36 -8.89
CA LEU A 135 -11.50 -7.31 -8.27
C LEU A 135 -10.84 -6.40 -9.33
N GLU A 136 -10.35 -6.96 -10.44
CA GLU A 136 -9.85 -6.15 -11.56
C GLU A 136 -10.95 -5.25 -12.14
N ALA A 137 -12.19 -5.76 -12.25
CA ALA A 137 -13.34 -4.95 -12.65
C ALA A 137 -13.62 -3.81 -11.66
N LEU A 138 -13.54 -4.08 -10.35
CA LEU A 138 -13.71 -3.05 -9.33
C LEU A 138 -12.64 -1.96 -9.45
N TRP A 139 -11.39 -2.32 -9.70
CA TRP A 139 -10.33 -1.34 -9.90
C TRP A 139 -10.50 -0.52 -11.19
N VAL A 140 -11.07 -1.10 -12.25
CA VAL A 140 -11.45 -0.33 -13.45
C VAL A 140 -12.56 0.66 -13.12
N SER A 141 -13.63 0.23 -12.44
CA SER A 141 -14.76 1.09 -12.06
C SER A 141 -14.30 2.26 -11.18
N TRP A 142 -13.40 2.00 -10.21
CA TRP A 142 -12.75 3.04 -9.42
C TRP A 142 -11.90 3.98 -10.31
N GLY A 143 -11.09 3.39 -11.21
CA GLY A 143 -10.21 4.16 -12.11
C GLY A 143 -10.95 5.16 -13.00
N ILE A 144 -12.16 4.83 -13.45
CA ILE A 144 -13.03 5.71 -14.24
C ILE A 144 -13.96 6.58 -13.39
N ASN A 145 -13.80 6.54 -12.05
CA ASN A 145 -14.62 7.25 -11.07
C ASN A 145 -16.13 6.98 -11.18
N LYS A 146 -16.49 5.77 -11.56
CA LYS A 146 -17.88 5.30 -11.60
C LYS A 146 -17.98 3.94 -10.93
N VAL A 147 -18.22 3.96 -9.63
CA VAL A 147 -18.20 2.77 -8.80
C VAL A 147 -19.42 1.90 -9.07
N ASP A 148 -19.19 0.60 -9.17
CA ASP A 148 -20.21 -0.42 -9.20
C ASP A 148 -20.48 -0.91 -7.76
N GLU A 149 -21.50 -0.34 -7.12
CA GLU A 149 -21.85 -0.66 -5.73
C GLU A 149 -22.22 -2.15 -5.54
N PRO A 150 -23.03 -2.80 -6.40
CA PRO A 150 -23.26 -4.24 -6.31
C PRO A 150 -21.99 -5.07 -6.31
N LEU A 151 -21.00 -4.69 -7.14
CA LEU A 151 -19.72 -5.37 -7.21
C LEU A 151 -18.91 -5.19 -5.91
N ILE A 152 -18.89 -3.98 -5.32
CA ILE A 152 -18.26 -3.76 -3.99
C ILE A 152 -18.88 -4.71 -2.96
N ARG A 153 -20.21 -4.75 -2.86
CA ARG A 153 -20.93 -5.58 -1.88
C ARG A 153 -20.64 -7.07 -2.07
N GLN A 154 -20.52 -7.51 -3.31
CA GLN A 154 -20.13 -8.88 -3.63
C GLN A 154 -18.70 -9.16 -3.15
N LEU A 155 -17.75 -8.28 -3.45
CA LEU A 155 -16.33 -8.48 -3.13
C LEU A 155 -16.03 -8.33 -1.63
N LEU A 156 -16.80 -7.57 -0.88
CA LEU A 156 -16.72 -7.54 0.59
C LEU A 156 -17.09 -8.89 1.24
N LYS A 157 -17.72 -9.80 0.49
CA LYS A 157 -18.08 -11.16 0.92
C LYS A 157 -17.27 -12.26 0.22
N ALA A 158 -16.21 -11.89 -0.51
CA ALA A 158 -15.35 -12.84 -1.21
C ALA A 158 -14.68 -13.83 -0.23
N LYS A 159 -14.40 -15.03 -0.70
CA LYS A 159 -13.69 -16.05 0.09
C LYS A 159 -12.24 -15.62 0.38
N ASP A 160 -11.58 -15.04 -0.62
CA ASP A 160 -10.21 -14.54 -0.49
C ASP A 160 -10.20 -13.22 0.30
N TYR A 161 -9.54 -13.24 1.46
CA TYR A 161 -9.40 -12.04 2.30
C TYR A 161 -8.62 -10.91 1.62
N HIS A 162 -7.75 -11.20 0.66
CA HIS A 162 -7.05 -10.15 -0.10
C HIS A 162 -8.05 -9.35 -0.95
N VAL A 163 -9.03 -10.05 -1.52
CA VAL A 163 -10.10 -9.43 -2.29
C VAL A 163 -11.00 -8.58 -1.39
N ARG A 164 -11.40 -9.11 -0.21
CA ARG A 164 -12.17 -8.35 0.78
C ARG A 164 -11.43 -7.10 1.23
N ALA A 165 -10.15 -7.21 1.58
CA ALA A 165 -9.32 -6.07 1.99
C ALA A 165 -9.18 -5.01 0.88
N ALA A 166 -8.99 -5.44 -0.36
CA ALA A 166 -8.93 -4.54 -1.50
C ALA A 166 -10.26 -3.83 -1.76
N ALA A 167 -11.40 -4.51 -1.59
CA ALA A 167 -12.73 -3.90 -1.70
C ALA A 167 -12.94 -2.82 -0.61
N VAL A 168 -12.52 -3.06 0.64
CA VAL A 168 -12.56 -2.05 1.70
C VAL A 168 -11.68 -0.85 1.35
N ARG A 169 -10.51 -1.08 0.77
CA ARG A 169 -9.66 0.02 0.30
C ARG A 169 -10.31 0.86 -0.79
N VAL A 170 -10.98 0.23 -1.75
CA VAL A 170 -11.74 0.97 -2.78
C VAL A 170 -12.87 1.77 -2.13
N LEU A 171 -13.58 1.17 -1.19
CA LEU A 171 -14.64 1.84 -0.44
C LEU A 171 -14.16 3.09 0.31
N ARG A 172 -12.90 3.12 0.80
CA ARG A 172 -12.28 4.32 1.39
C ARG A 172 -12.32 5.52 0.45
N TYR A 173 -11.93 5.32 -0.79
CA TYR A 173 -11.79 6.41 -1.77
C TYR A 173 -13.09 6.73 -2.49
N THR A 174 -14.07 5.85 -2.44
CA THR A 174 -15.31 5.94 -3.21
C THR A 174 -16.56 6.04 -2.35
N GLY A 175 -16.41 6.22 -1.05
CA GLY A 175 -17.52 6.24 -0.10
C GLY A 175 -18.58 7.30 -0.40
N HIS A 176 -18.20 8.42 -1.01
CA HIS A 176 -19.14 9.44 -1.48
C HIS A 176 -20.11 8.95 -2.57
N GLN A 177 -19.84 7.79 -3.19
CA GLN A 177 -20.71 7.11 -4.17
C GLN A 177 -21.46 5.92 -3.55
N VAL A 178 -21.27 5.61 -2.26
CA VAL A 178 -21.85 4.44 -1.58
C VAL A 178 -22.62 4.90 -0.33
N PRO A 179 -23.95 4.96 -0.36
CA PRO A 179 -24.77 5.62 0.67
C PRO A 179 -24.56 5.08 2.09
N ASP A 180 -24.29 3.78 2.24
CA ASP A 180 -24.12 3.09 3.53
C ASP A 180 -22.68 2.67 3.81
N GLN A 181 -21.71 3.46 3.35
CA GLN A 181 -20.29 3.21 3.55
C GLN A 181 -19.96 2.82 5.00
N ALA A 182 -20.46 3.56 5.97
CA ALA A 182 -20.17 3.31 7.39
C ALA A 182 -20.69 1.92 7.85
N ALA A 183 -21.87 1.49 7.37
CA ALA A 183 -22.40 0.17 7.69
C ALA A 183 -21.54 -0.96 7.09
N LEU A 184 -21.05 -0.79 5.86
CA LEU A 184 -20.15 -1.74 5.21
C LEU A 184 -18.80 -1.82 5.93
N LEU A 185 -18.27 -0.68 6.38
CA LEU A 185 -17.02 -0.62 7.15
C LEU A 185 -17.19 -1.25 8.55
N MET A 186 -18.35 -1.08 9.18
CA MET A 186 -18.69 -1.75 10.43
C MET A 186 -18.68 -3.28 10.28
N GLN A 187 -19.13 -3.81 9.13
CA GLN A 187 -19.01 -5.24 8.82
C GLN A 187 -17.55 -5.66 8.61
N ALA A 188 -16.77 -4.86 7.87
CA ALA A 188 -15.35 -5.14 7.64
C ALA A 188 -14.51 -5.08 8.93
N ALA A 189 -14.90 -4.25 9.91
CA ALA A 189 -14.28 -4.19 11.22
C ALA A 189 -14.46 -5.48 12.05
N LYS A 190 -15.45 -6.30 11.72
CA LYS A 190 -15.72 -7.62 12.33
C LYS A 190 -15.09 -8.78 11.58
N ASP A 191 -14.40 -8.54 10.46
CA ASP A 191 -13.85 -9.61 9.63
C ASP A 191 -12.87 -10.48 10.45
N GLU A 192 -12.95 -11.78 10.26
CA GLU A 192 -12.05 -12.75 10.88
C GLU A 192 -10.58 -12.48 10.57
N HIS A 193 -10.29 -11.96 9.37
CA HIS A 193 -8.94 -11.74 8.91
C HIS A 193 -8.43 -10.34 9.23
N GLY A 194 -7.32 -10.24 9.98
CA GLY A 194 -6.71 -8.98 10.42
C GLY A 194 -6.40 -8.00 9.30
N ARG A 195 -6.08 -8.47 8.10
CA ARG A 195 -5.80 -7.57 6.97
C ARG A 195 -7.04 -6.79 6.52
N VAL A 196 -8.22 -7.39 6.57
CA VAL A 196 -9.49 -6.71 6.25
C VAL A 196 -9.83 -5.70 7.32
N ARG A 197 -9.69 -6.08 8.60
CA ARG A 197 -9.89 -5.15 9.73
C ARG A 197 -8.93 -3.96 9.67
N LEU A 198 -7.66 -4.18 9.30
CA LEU A 198 -6.69 -3.09 9.13
C LEU A 198 -7.16 -2.05 8.11
N GLU A 199 -7.70 -2.49 6.96
CA GLU A 199 -8.25 -1.56 5.96
C GLU A 199 -9.48 -0.81 6.50
N ALA A 200 -10.33 -1.47 7.32
CA ALA A 200 -11.46 -0.81 7.98
C ALA A 200 -10.99 0.23 9.01
N ILE A 201 -9.99 -0.08 9.85
CA ILE A 201 -9.37 0.85 10.81
C ILE A 201 -8.84 2.09 10.09
N VAL A 202 -8.03 1.89 9.04
CA VAL A 202 -7.48 3.03 8.28
C VAL A 202 -8.59 3.82 7.59
N THR A 203 -9.65 3.16 7.11
CA THR A 203 -10.77 3.85 6.45
C THR A 203 -11.62 4.64 7.46
N ALA A 204 -11.75 4.16 8.69
CA ALA A 204 -12.50 4.82 9.75
C ALA A 204 -11.98 6.26 10.01
N SER A 205 -10.67 6.50 9.88
CA SER A 205 -10.09 7.83 10.05
C SER A 205 -10.51 8.85 8.98
N TRP A 206 -11.17 8.42 7.89
CA TRP A 206 -11.68 9.28 6.81
C TRP A 206 -13.15 9.65 6.97
N LEU A 207 -13.82 9.10 7.97
CA LEU A 207 -15.21 9.38 8.29
C LEU A 207 -15.33 10.52 9.30
N ASP A 208 -16.57 10.93 9.57
CA ASP A 208 -16.82 11.79 10.73
C ASP A 208 -16.42 11.08 12.04
N LYS A 209 -16.16 11.88 13.07
CA LYS A 209 -15.65 11.42 14.35
C LYS A 209 -16.50 10.30 14.98
N GLU A 210 -17.82 10.48 14.99
CA GLU A 210 -18.73 9.55 15.66
C GLU A 210 -18.75 8.19 14.96
N GLN A 211 -18.88 8.18 13.65
CA GLN A 211 -18.89 6.96 12.85
C GLN A 211 -17.52 6.27 12.89
N GLY A 212 -16.44 7.04 12.74
CA GLY A 212 -15.08 6.52 12.78
C GLY A 212 -14.76 5.83 14.11
N LEU A 213 -15.03 6.48 15.23
CA LEU A 213 -14.80 5.88 16.55
C LEU A 213 -15.63 4.62 16.80
N LYS A 214 -16.88 4.55 16.32
CA LYS A 214 -17.69 3.32 16.43
C LYS A 214 -17.06 2.15 15.69
N ILE A 215 -16.48 2.40 14.51
CA ILE A 215 -15.81 1.37 13.70
C ILE A 215 -14.51 0.93 14.36
N LEU A 216 -13.72 1.86 14.94
CA LEU A 216 -12.50 1.53 15.69
C LEU A 216 -12.83 0.65 16.91
N ASN A 217 -13.81 1.05 17.71
CA ASN A 217 -14.26 0.28 18.87
C ASN A 217 -14.78 -1.13 18.49
N GLU A 218 -15.32 -1.29 17.31
CA GLU A 218 -15.72 -2.63 16.82
C GLU A 218 -14.51 -3.47 16.44
N ALA A 219 -13.53 -2.87 15.75
CA ALA A 219 -12.34 -3.58 15.28
C ALA A 219 -11.46 -4.10 16.44
N GLU A 220 -11.40 -3.38 17.56
CA GLU A 220 -10.60 -3.77 18.74
C GLU A 220 -11.21 -4.90 19.58
N LYS A 221 -12.47 -5.28 19.35
CA LYS A 221 -13.07 -6.45 20.01
C LYS A 221 -12.38 -7.77 19.62
N LEU A 222 -11.65 -7.79 18.53
CA LEU A 222 -10.81 -8.89 18.11
C LEU A 222 -9.33 -8.53 18.26
N PRO A 223 -8.43 -9.52 18.47
CA PRO A 223 -7.02 -9.26 18.68
C PRO A 223 -6.41 -8.40 17.56
N LEU A 224 -5.67 -7.37 17.96
CA LEU A 224 -4.89 -6.51 17.09
C LEU A 224 -3.42 -6.93 17.16
N ASP A 225 -2.77 -7.15 16.02
CA ASP A 225 -1.32 -7.26 15.98
C ASP A 225 -0.65 -5.86 16.09
N GLU A 226 0.66 -5.81 16.21
CA GLU A 226 1.42 -4.56 16.38
C GLU A 226 1.08 -3.50 15.31
N TRP A 227 0.94 -3.92 14.05
CA TRP A 227 0.62 -3.00 12.95
C TRP A 227 -0.80 -2.45 13.04
N MET A 228 -1.75 -3.32 13.41
CA MET A 228 -3.14 -2.94 13.59
C MET A 228 -3.33 -2.03 14.80
N ALA A 229 -2.65 -2.34 15.91
CA ALA A 229 -2.69 -1.51 17.13
C ALA A 229 -2.15 -0.10 16.85
N ASN A 230 -1.02 0.01 16.15
CA ASN A 230 -0.46 1.30 15.77
C ASN A 230 -1.39 2.09 14.81
N ALA A 231 -2.01 1.41 13.83
CA ALA A 231 -2.97 2.05 12.94
C ALA A 231 -4.24 2.51 13.68
N HIS A 232 -4.71 1.72 14.64
CA HIS A 232 -5.86 2.05 15.48
C HIS A 232 -5.58 3.28 16.36
N GLU A 233 -4.46 3.28 17.08
CA GLU A 233 -4.03 4.41 17.93
C GLU A 233 -3.91 5.70 17.10
N THR A 234 -3.33 5.61 15.90
CA THR A 234 -3.18 6.76 15.00
C THR A 234 -4.54 7.27 14.49
N ALA A 235 -5.42 6.37 14.08
CA ALA A 235 -6.76 6.72 13.59
C ALA A 235 -7.61 7.35 14.69
N GLU A 236 -7.56 6.82 15.91
CA GLU A 236 -8.29 7.33 17.06
C GLU A 236 -7.79 8.73 17.49
N ALA A 237 -6.47 8.94 17.50
CA ALA A 237 -5.87 10.23 17.78
C ALA A 237 -6.33 11.29 16.76
N HIS A 238 -6.27 10.92 15.45
CA HIS A 238 -6.74 11.79 14.36
C HIS A 238 -8.21 12.19 14.54
N LEU A 239 -9.10 11.23 14.76
CA LEU A 239 -10.54 11.48 14.94
C LEU A 239 -10.84 12.29 16.22
N SER A 240 -10.02 12.15 17.24
CA SER A 240 -10.14 12.89 18.50
C SER A 240 -9.56 14.30 18.44
N GLY A 241 -8.84 14.66 17.38
CA GLY A 241 -8.13 15.91 17.23
C GLY A 241 -6.92 16.04 18.17
N THR A 242 -6.31 14.91 18.53
CA THR A 242 -5.12 14.82 19.38
C THR A 242 -3.97 14.15 18.63
N SER A 243 -2.73 14.31 19.12
CA SER A 243 -1.61 13.50 18.64
C SER A 243 -1.47 12.20 19.46
N VAL A 244 -0.79 11.22 18.89
CA VAL A 244 -0.46 9.96 19.60
C VAL A 244 0.45 10.26 20.79
N GLU A 245 1.38 11.20 20.64
CA GLU A 245 2.27 11.66 21.70
C GLU A 245 1.50 12.31 22.86
N GLU A 246 0.52 13.18 22.56
CA GLU A 246 -0.32 13.83 23.58
C GLU A 246 -1.12 12.81 24.39
N LYS A 247 -1.71 11.80 23.72
CA LYS A 247 -2.41 10.71 24.42
C LYS A 247 -1.48 9.92 25.34
N LYS A 248 -0.28 9.56 24.86
CA LYS A 248 0.71 8.86 25.68
C LYS A 248 1.13 9.69 26.88
N GLU A 249 1.30 10.99 26.70
CA GLU A 249 1.62 11.92 27.78
C GLU A 249 0.51 12.01 28.83
N GLU A 250 -0.74 12.06 28.41
CA GLU A 250 -1.89 12.09 29.31
C GLU A 250 -1.97 10.81 30.14
N ILE A 251 -1.79 9.64 29.54
CA ILE A 251 -1.73 8.36 30.24
C ILE A 251 -0.61 8.36 31.28
N VAL A 252 0.58 8.83 30.92
CA VAL A 252 1.72 8.90 31.82
C VAL A 252 1.42 9.82 32.99
N LYS A 253 0.84 11.01 32.78
CA LYS A 253 0.47 11.96 33.83
C LYS A 253 -0.57 11.39 34.78
N THR A 254 -1.44 10.52 34.31
CA THR A 254 -2.46 9.86 35.16
C THR A 254 -1.90 8.72 35.99
N HIS A 255 -0.86 8.04 35.56
CA HIS A 255 -0.27 6.87 36.21
C HIS A 255 0.96 7.20 37.07
N LEU A 256 1.77 8.18 36.68
CA LEU A 256 2.96 8.59 37.40
C LEU A 256 2.61 9.69 38.42
N LYS A 257 3.17 9.60 39.64
CA LYS A 257 2.96 10.60 40.72
C LYS A 257 4.28 10.94 41.40
N GLY A 258 4.35 12.14 41.97
CA GLY A 258 5.47 12.56 42.78
C GLY A 258 6.81 12.53 42.05
N LYS A 259 7.82 11.89 42.62
CA LYS A 259 9.17 11.84 42.10
C LYS A 259 9.30 11.22 40.69
N ASP A 260 8.45 10.23 40.40
CA ASP A 260 8.48 9.53 39.10
C ASP A 260 7.94 10.41 37.98
N LEU A 261 6.89 11.20 38.25
CA LEU A 261 6.35 12.19 37.33
C LEU A 261 7.38 13.31 37.06
N ASP A 262 8.07 13.77 38.10
CA ASP A 262 9.15 14.77 37.99
C ASP A 262 10.32 14.25 37.11
N LEU A 263 10.74 13.02 37.35
CA LEU A 263 11.82 12.40 36.57
C LEU A 263 11.40 12.21 35.10
N TYR A 264 10.19 11.77 34.85
CA TYR A 264 9.65 11.66 33.50
C TYR A 264 9.61 13.02 32.79
N THR A 265 9.12 14.06 33.46
CA THR A 265 9.00 15.40 32.89
C THR A 265 10.36 16.00 32.54
N LYS A 266 11.35 15.84 33.43
CA LYS A 266 12.74 16.27 33.21
C LYS A 266 13.38 15.47 32.05
N GLY A 267 13.20 14.16 32.05
CA GLY A 267 13.72 13.28 31.01
C GLY A 267 13.13 13.62 29.62
N LYS A 268 11.83 13.90 29.56
CA LYS A 268 11.16 14.33 28.34
C LYS A 268 11.69 15.67 27.82
N ALA A 269 11.92 16.64 28.71
CA ALA A 269 12.48 17.93 28.32
C ALA A 269 13.89 17.79 27.72
N ILE A 270 14.74 16.98 28.33
CA ILE A 270 16.09 16.68 27.82
C ILE A 270 15.99 15.95 26.46
N TYR A 271 15.14 14.93 26.38
CA TYR A 271 14.95 14.14 25.15
C TYR A 271 14.50 15.00 23.96
N SER A 272 13.53 15.90 24.19
CA SER A 272 12.89 16.66 23.12
C SER A 272 13.65 17.93 22.71
N ARG A 273 14.41 18.53 23.61
CA ARG A 273 14.99 19.84 23.40
C ARG A 273 16.52 19.88 23.53
N GLU A 274 17.04 19.42 24.65
CA GLU A 274 18.47 19.58 24.97
C GLU A 274 19.34 18.51 24.32
N GLY A 275 18.87 17.28 24.31
CA GLY A 275 19.63 16.15 23.78
C GLY A 275 19.41 15.89 22.30
N TYR A 276 18.38 16.50 21.66
CA TYR A 276 17.94 16.20 20.31
C TYR A 276 17.73 14.70 20.03
N CYS A 277 17.53 13.93 21.11
CA CYS A 277 17.39 12.47 21.01
C CYS A 277 16.20 12.03 20.15
N ASN A 278 15.14 12.85 20.13
CA ASN A 278 13.93 12.64 19.33
C ASN A 278 14.18 12.74 17.81
N THR A 279 15.31 13.31 17.38
CA THR A 279 15.64 13.35 15.96
C THR A 279 16.10 11.99 15.43
N CYS A 280 16.63 11.13 16.30
CA CYS A 280 17.14 9.82 15.93
C CYS A 280 16.40 8.65 16.61
N HIS A 281 15.80 8.86 17.77
CA HIS A 281 15.19 7.81 18.56
C HIS A 281 13.73 8.11 18.88
N GLN A 282 12.91 7.05 18.95
CA GLN A 282 11.56 7.16 19.51
C GLN A 282 11.59 7.17 21.06
N PRO A 283 10.55 7.68 21.72
CA PRO A 283 10.52 7.79 23.18
C PRO A 283 10.69 6.48 23.95
N ASP A 284 10.36 5.35 23.32
CA ASP A 284 10.54 4.02 23.90
C ASP A 284 12.00 3.53 23.91
N GLY A 285 12.93 4.28 23.28
CA GLY A 285 14.35 3.96 23.17
C GLY A 285 14.68 2.73 22.33
N LYS A 286 13.68 2.08 21.74
CA LYS A 286 13.82 0.81 21.02
C LYS A 286 13.82 0.97 19.50
N ARG A 287 13.36 2.10 19.00
CA ARG A 287 13.18 2.35 17.57
C ARG A 287 13.85 3.65 17.18
N LEU A 288 14.29 3.71 15.94
CA LEU A 288 14.70 4.97 15.32
C LEU A 288 13.46 5.77 14.92
N SER A 289 13.52 7.09 15.02
CA SER A 289 12.47 7.96 14.50
C SER A 289 12.44 7.87 12.97
N ALA A 290 11.31 8.26 12.35
CA ALA A 290 11.18 8.25 10.89
C ALA A 290 12.20 9.15 10.17
N SER A 291 12.80 10.10 10.87
CA SER A 291 13.91 10.95 10.39
C SER A 291 15.29 10.38 10.71
N GLY A 292 15.37 9.34 11.52
CA GLY A 292 16.59 8.63 11.84
C GLY A 292 16.98 7.72 10.68
N PHE A 293 18.17 7.93 10.20
CA PHE A 293 18.82 7.27 9.09
C PHE A 293 18.32 5.86 8.78
N SER A 294 17.80 5.71 7.56
CA SER A 294 17.63 4.41 6.88
C SER A 294 18.99 3.86 6.47
#